data_85a172c0e6a1544478a7bf5705cdf2e7
#
_entry.id   85a172c0e6a1544478a7bf5705cdf2e7
#
_cell.length_a   1.000
_cell.length_b   1.000
_cell.length_c   1.000
_cell.angle_alpha   90.00
_cell.angle_beta   90.00
_cell.angle_gamma   90.00
#
_symmetry.space_group_name_H-M   'P 1'
#
loop_
_entity.id
_entity.type
_entity.pdbx_description
1 polymer ?
#
loop_
_entity_poly.entity_id
_entity_poly.type
_entity_poly.pdbx_seq_one_letter_code
_entity_poly.pdbx_strand_id
1 'polypeptide(L)'
;MNTNITVREYTESDIPAMIDIWNEVVREGVAFPQEECLTHESGKKFFAAQSRCGVALDNESSKILGLYILHPNNVGRCGHIANASYAVSSESRGLHIGEKLVCDCLNSAKALGFKIMQFNAVVAGNIHARRLYKRLGFNLLGTIPGGFHTDLGFEDICVYYKTL
;
A
#
# COMPACT_ATOMS: atom_id res chain seq x y z
N MET A 1 8.42 17.45 -13.09
CA MET A 1 8.59 16.12 -12.44
C MET A 1 9.31 16.39 -11.14
N ASN A 2 8.70 16.09 -9.99
CA ASN A 2 9.36 16.36 -8.71
C ASN A 2 10.44 15.29 -8.51
N THR A 3 11.67 15.62 -8.89
CA THR A 3 12.84 14.71 -8.88
C THR A 3 13.40 14.48 -7.49
N ASN A 4 12.84 15.14 -6.49
CA ASN A 4 13.39 15.17 -5.13
C ASN A 4 12.72 14.20 -4.14
N ILE A 5 11.89 13.25 -4.64
CA ILE A 5 11.23 12.24 -3.81
C ILE A 5 12.00 10.93 -3.90
N THR A 6 12.50 10.42 -2.76
CA THR A 6 13.11 9.10 -2.63
C THR A 6 12.23 8.17 -1.81
N VAL A 7 12.32 6.86 -2.09
CA VAL A 7 11.69 5.82 -1.26
C VAL A 7 12.79 5.09 -0.52
N ARG A 8 12.63 4.94 0.79
CA ARG A 8 13.56 4.20 1.65
C ARG A 8 12.80 3.38 2.68
N GLU A 9 13.48 2.47 3.32
CA GLU A 9 12.95 1.79 4.51
C GLU A 9 12.66 2.80 5.62
N TYR A 10 11.59 2.57 6.37
CA TYR A 10 11.21 3.44 7.47
C TYR A 10 12.20 3.36 8.63
N THR A 11 12.23 4.41 9.42
CA THR A 11 12.92 4.47 10.70
C THR A 11 11.91 4.73 11.83
N GLU A 12 12.29 4.53 13.07
CA GLU A 12 11.40 4.75 14.20
C GLU A 12 10.86 6.18 14.29
N SER A 13 11.64 7.15 13.82
CA SER A 13 11.22 8.56 13.75
C SER A 13 10.13 8.86 12.71
N ASP A 14 9.91 7.97 11.75
CA ASP A 14 8.86 8.13 10.72
C ASP A 14 7.49 7.67 11.21
N ILE A 15 7.43 6.86 12.28
CA ILE A 15 6.20 6.21 12.75
C ILE A 15 5.04 7.18 12.97
N PRO A 16 5.21 8.35 13.60
CA PRO A 16 4.11 9.30 13.75
C PRO A 16 3.50 9.73 12.41
N ALA A 17 4.32 10.10 11.44
CA ALA A 17 3.85 10.49 10.10
C ALA A 17 3.21 9.31 9.35
N MET A 18 3.76 8.11 9.49
CA MET A 18 3.19 6.90 8.90
C MET A 18 1.79 6.60 9.46
N ILE A 19 1.60 6.75 10.76
CA ILE A 19 0.30 6.57 11.44
C ILE A 19 -0.70 7.60 10.93
N ASP A 20 -0.30 8.87 10.83
CA ASP A 20 -1.19 9.94 10.36
C ASP A 20 -1.69 9.67 8.94
N ILE A 21 -0.77 9.31 8.02
CA ILE A 21 -1.11 8.99 6.63
C ILE A 21 -1.95 7.71 6.53
N TRP A 22 -1.62 6.67 7.29
CA TRP A 22 -2.40 5.43 7.34
C TRP A 22 -3.83 5.67 7.81
N ASN A 23 -3.97 6.39 8.92
CA ASN A 23 -5.26 6.71 9.51
C ASN A 23 -6.10 7.63 8.63
N GLU A 24 -5.48 8.51 7.83
CA GLU A 24 -6.18 9.31 6.83
C GLU A 24 -6.91 8.39 5.84
N VAL A 25 -6.23 7.38 5.28
CA VAL A 25 -6.81 6.42 4.34
C VAL A 25 -7.89 5.54 5.01
N VAL A 26 -7.68 5.14 6.27
CA VAL A 26 -8.68 4.39 7.06
C VAL A 26 -9.96 5.22 7.24
N ARG A 27 -9.84 6.50 7.60
CA ARG A 27 -11.01 7.39 7.79
C ARG A 27 -11.75 7.69 6.49
N GLU A 28 -11.05 7.73 5.35
CA GLU A 28 -11.69 7.88 4.03
C GLU A 28 -12.63 6.71 3.71
N GLY A 29 -12.37 5.50 4.23
CA GLY A 29 -13.25 4.34 4.12
C GLY A 29 -13.51 3.83 2.72
N VAL A 30 -12.61 4.11 1.75
CA VAL A 30 -12.81 3.79 0.32
C VAL A 30 -11.69 2.95 -0.29
N ALA A 31 -10.67 2.59 0.48
CA ALA A 31 -9.52 1.85 -0.04
C ALA A 31 -9.02 0.74 0.88
N PHE A 32 -8.91 0.97 2.17
CA PHE A 32 -8.43 -0.02 3.13
C PHE A 32 -9.59 -0.76 3.80
N PRO A 33 -9.43 -2.08 4.05
CA PRO A 33 -10.44 -2.87 4.76
C PRO A 33 -10.48 -2.58 6.26
N GLN A 34 -9.46 -1.91 6.82
CA GLN A 34 -9.41 -1.55 8.23
C GLN A 34 -10.41 -0.43 8.53
N GLU A 35 -11.12 -0.55 9.65
CA GLU A 35 -12.08 0.44 10.16
C GLU A 35 -11.52 1.21 11.35
N GLU A 36 -10.56 0.61 12.08
CA GLU A 36 -9.96 1.21 13.27
C GLU A 36 -8.65 1.93 12.95
N CYS A 37 -8.52 3.15 13.47
CA CYS A 37 -7.28 3.91 13.37
C CYS A 37 -6.19 3.34 14.28
N LEU A 38 -4.94 3.43 13.84
CA LEU A 38 -3.78 3.08 14.64
C LEU A 38 -3.53 4.15 15.70
N THR A 39 -3.22 3.71 16.93
CA THR A 39 -2.60 4.54 17.96
C THR A 39 -1.08 4.50 17.79
N HIS A 40 -0.34 5.34 18.53
CA HIS A 40 1.12 5.29 18.50
C HIS A 40 1.65 3.88 18.87
N GLU A 41 1.09 3.27 19.91
CA GLU A 41 1.51 1.95 20.37
C GLU A 41 1.15 0.85 19.38
N SER A 42 -0.10 0.81 18.91
CA SER A 42 -0.54 -0.20 17.94
C SER A 42 0.13 -0.02 16.58
N GLY A 43 0.38 1.20 16.14
CA GLY A 43 1.08 1.52 14.90
C GLY A 43 2.53 1.05 14.92
N LYS A 44 3.25 1.29 16.02
CA LYS A 44 4.63 0.78 16.19
C LYS A 44 4.68 -0.75 16.05
N LYS A 45 3.77 -1.46 16.71
CA LYS A 45 3.67 -2.93 16.62
C LYS A 45 3.27 -3.37 15.21
N PHE A 46 2.31 -2.68 14.59
CA PHE A 46 1.79 -3.00 13.28
C PHE A 46 2.87 -2.91 12.19
N PHE A 47 3.63 -1.81 12.16
CA PHE A 47 4.70 -1.64 11.16
C PHE A 47 5.89 -2.57 11.42
N ALA A 48 6.25 -2.81 12.69
CA ALA A 48 7.32 -3.74 13.04
C ALA A 48 7.02 -5.20 12.67
N ALA A 49 5.75 -5.58 12.59
CA ALA A 49 5.32 -6.93 12.22
C ALA A 49 5.37 -7.21 10.70
N GLN A 50 5.58 -6.18 9.88
CA GLN A 50 5.66 -6.34 8.43
C GLN A 50 7.02 -6.90 8.00
N SER A 51 7.08 -7.58 6.84
CA SER A 51 8.36 -7.99 6.25
C SER A 51 9.21 -6.78 5.87
N ARG A 52 8.56 -5.69 5.43
CA ARG A 52 9.17 -4.39 5.16
C ARG A 52 8.11 -3.30 5.11
N CYS A 53 8.48 -2.11 5.55
CA CYS A 53 7.74 -0.88 5.28
C CYS A 53 8.66 0.11 4.57
N GLY A 54 8.18 0.74 3.51
CA GLY A 54 8.88 1.82 2.81
C GLY A 54 8.12 3.13 2.94
N VAL A 55 8.86 4.23 3.02
CA VAL A 55 8.33 5.59 3.08
C VAL A 55 8.84 6.43 1.90
N ALA A 56 7.97 7.22 1.32
CA ALA A 56 8.32 8.22 0.31
C ALA A 56 8.65 9.52 1.03
N LEU A 57 9.89 9.96 0.90
CA LEU A 57 10.46 11.15 1.54
C LEU A 57 10.66 12.25 0.50
N ASP A 58 10.17 13.45 0.80
CA ASP A 58 10.59 14.66 0.11
C ASP A 58 11.93 15.12 0.70
N ASN A 59 12.98 15.09 -0.09
CA ASN A 59 14.34 15.40 0.36
C ASN A 59 14.57 16.88 0.67
N GLU A 60 13.70 17.78 0.18
CA GLU A 60 13.82 19.22 0.48
C GLU A 60 13.20 19.56 1.83
N SER A 61 11.98 19.08 2.06
CA SER A 61 11.24 19.37 3.29
C SER A 61 11.44 18.33 4.39
N SER A 62 12.05 17.18 4.07
CA SER A 62 12.13 16.01 4.95
C SER A 62 10.76 15.46 5.38
N LYS A 63 9.69 15.79 4.63
CA LYS A 63 8.32 15.34 4.92
C LYS A 63 8.09 13.95 4.34
N ILE A 64 7.46 13.08 5.11
CA ILE A 64 6.94 11.80 4.61
C ILE A 64 5.63 12.07 3.86
N LEU A 65 5.56 11.61 2.62
CA LEU A 65 4.45 11.87 1.69
C LEU A 65 3.56 10.64 1.48
N GLY A 66 4.05 9.47 1.83
CA GLY A 66 3.34 8.22 1.69
C GLY A 66 4.17 7.04 2.19
N LEU A 67 3.53 5.88 2.27
CA LEU A 67 4.17 4.65 2.73
C LEU A 67 3.58 3.42 2.05
N TYR A 68 4.30 2.30 2.18
CA TYR A 68 3.74 0.98 1.93
C TYR A 68 4.09 0.01 3.08
N ILE A 69 3.27 -1.01 3.21
CA ILE A 69 3.58 -2.22 3.98
C ILE A 69 3.67 -3.40 3.03
N LEU A 70 4.59 -4.32 3.30
CA LEU A 70 4.83 -5.54 2.56
C LEU A 70 4.85 -6.72 3.52
N HIS A 71 4.07 -7.76 3.23
CA HIS A 71 3.99 -8.96 4.06
C HIS A 71 3.62 -10.19 3.22
N PRO A 72 3.80 -11.42 3.74
CA PRO A 72 3.26 -12.61 3.08
C PRO A 72 1.74 -12.54 2.98
N ASN A 73 1.21 -12.92 1.82
CA ASN A 73 -0.25 -13.01 1.62
C ASN A 73 -0.82 -14.30 2.21
N ASN A 74 0.01 -15.33 2.38
CA ASN A 74 -0.38 -16.65 2.85
C ASN A 74 0.78 -17.31 3.59
N VAL A 75 0.58 -18.53 4.06
CA VAL A 75 1.53 -19.28 4.88
C VAL A 75 2.02 -20.55 4.18
N GLY A 76 3.08 -21.15 4.71
CA GLY A 76 3.59 -22.45 4.29
C GLY A 76 3.91 -22.52 2.80
N ARG A 77 3.32 -23.46 2.10
CA ARG A 77 3.58 -23.68 0.66
C ARG A 77 3.16 -22.52 -0.25
N CYS A 78 2.35 -21.58 0.25
CA CYS A 78 1.95 -20.35 -0.44
C CYS A 78 2.66 -19.10 0.13
N GLY A 79 3.61 -19.26 1.04
CA GLY A 79 4.32 -18.17 1.70
C GLY A 79 5.23 -17.34 0.78
N HIS A 80 5.45 -17.78 -0.44
CA HIS A 80 6.17 -17.04 -1.49
C HIS A 80 5.30 -15.98 -2.21
N ILE A 81 4.01 -15.90 -1.86
CA ILE A 81 3.09 -14.88 -2.37
C ILE A 81 3.06 -13.74 -1.37
N ALA A 82 3.40 -12.54 -1.82
CA ALA A 82 3.33 -11.32 -1.04
C ALA A 82 2.01 -10.57 -1.23
N ASN A 83 1.66 -9.75 -0.27
CA ASN A 83 0.65 -8.71 -0.37
C ASN A 83 1.24 -7.39 0.13
N ALA A 84 0.67 -6.28 -0.31
CA ALA A 84 1.08 -4.95 0.08
C ALA A 84 -0.10 -3.98 0.12
N SER A 85 0.01 -2.96 0.97
CA SER A 85 -0.92 -1.83 0.99
C SER A 85 -0.12 -0.54 0.87
N TYR A 86 -0.68 0.45 0.17
CA TYR A 86 -0.05 1.73 -0.12
C TYR A 86 -0.95 2.86 0.37
N ALA A 87 -0.36 3.83 1.06
CA ALA A 87 -1.03 5.04 1.50
C ALA A 87 -0.24 6.26 1.04
N VAL A 88 -0.92 7.26 0.49
CA VAL A 88 -0.35 8.54 0.08
C VAL A 88 -1.17 9.64 0.74
N SER A 89 -0.49 10.58 1.42
CA SER A 89 -1.13 11.75 2.02
C SER A 89 -1.99 12.48 0.99
N SER A 90 -3.20 12.90 1.37
CA SER A 90 -4.12 13.61 0.48
C SER A 90 -3.51 14.86 -0.12
N GLU A 91 -2.70 15.59 0.65
CA GLU A 91 -1.99 16.79 0.20
C GLU A 91 -0.95 16.49 -0.90
N SER A 92 -0.52 15.24 -1.03
CA SER A 92 0.57 14.83 -1.93
C SER A 92 0.09 13.97 -3.10
N ARG A 93 -1.21 13.81 -3.28
CA ARG A 93 -1.79 13.09 -4.42
C ARG A 93 -1.49 13.80 -5.74
N GLY A 94 -1.40 13.05 -6.82
CA GLY A 94 -1.07 13.60 -8.15
C GLY A 94 0.43 13.79 -8.42
N LEU A 95 1.31 13.58 -7.43
CA LEU A 95 2.76 13.72 -7.56
C LEU A 95 3.47 12.40 -7.94
N HIS A 96 2.75 11.40 -8.42
CA HIS A 96 3.27 10.07 -8.79
C HIS A 96 3.95 9.29 -7.65
N ILE A 97 3.66 9.65 -6.39
CA ILE A 97 4.24 9.00 -5.21
C ILE A 97 3.82 7.53 -5.14
N GLY A 98 2.55 7.24 -5.41
CA GLY A 98 2.05 5.86 -5.43
C GLY A 98 2.83 4.96 -6.38
N GLU A 99 3.21 5.43 -7.55
CA GLU A 99 4.01 4.67 -8.50
C GLU A 99 5.42 4.37 -7.96
N LYS A 100 6.07 5.35 -7.35
CA LYS A 100 7.39 5.17 -6.72
C LYS A 100 7.33 4.14 -5.58
N LEU A 101 6.30 4.22 -4.73
CA LEU A 101 6.07 3.27 -3.64
C LEU A 101 5.85 1.84 -4.17
N VAL A 102 5.01 1.67 -5.20
CA VAL A 102 4.76 0.35 -5.79
C VAL A 102 6.03 -0.22 -6.41
N CYS A 103 6.79 0.57 -7.17
CA CYS A 103 8.04 0.12 -7.80
C CYS A 103 9.08 -0.31 -6.76
N ASP A 104 9.28 0.47 -5.69
CA ASP A 104 10.20 0.11 -4.59
C ASP A 104 9.73 -1.15 -3.86
N CYS A 105 8.41 -1.26 -3.60
CA CYS A 105 7.82 -2.43 -2.96
C CYS A 105 8.03 -3.71 -3.79
N LEU A 106 7.84 -3.67 -5.11
CA LEU A 106 8.07 -4.82 -6.00
C LEU A 106 9.54 -5.26 -5.98
N ASN A 107 10.48 -4.31 -6.02
CA ASN A 107 11.91 -4.60 -5.92
C ASN A 107 12.27 -5.20 -4.57
N SER A 108 11.72 -4.66 -3.49
CA SER A 108 11.90 -5.15 -2.12
C SER A 108 11.32 -6.56 -1.94
N ALA A 109 10.12 -6.81 -2.46
CA ALA A 109 9.50 -8.13 -2.42
C ALA A 109 10.36 -9.17 -3.13
N LYS A 110 10.88 -8.85 -4.31
CA LYS A 110 11.78 -9.71 -5.06
C LYS A 110 13.08 -9.98 -4.30
N ALA A 111 13.68 -8.96 -3.70
CA ALA A 111 14.91 -9.08 -2.90
C ALA A 111 14.70 -9.95 -1.64
N LEU A 112 13.51 -9.90 -1.02
CA LEU A 112 13.12 -10.74 0.09
C LEU A 112 12.75 -12.19 -0.31
N GLY A 113 12.78 -12.51 -1.60
CA GLY A 113 12.56 -13.88 -2.11
C GLY A 113 11.11 -14.19 -2.47
N PHE A 114 10.18 -13.26 -2.37
CA PHE A 114 8.83 -13.44 -2.88
C PHE A 114 8.86 -13.64 -4.40
N LYS A 115 7.90 -14.42 -4.91
CA LYS A 115 7.78 -14.77 -6.33
C LYS A 115 6.58 -14.13 -7.02
N ILE A 116 5.57 -13.78 -6.23
CA ILE A 116 4.31 -13.24 -6.70
C ILE A 116 3.90 -12.10 -5.76
N MET A 117 3.43 -11.00 -6.32
CA MET A 117 2.69 -9.97 -5.60
C MET A 117 1.21 -10.16 -5.91
N GLN A 118 0.36 -10.22 -4.88
CA GLN A 118 -1.09 -10.35 -5.03
C GLN A 118 -1.80 -9.28 -4.21
N PHE A 119 -2.79 -8.62 -4.81
CA PHE A 119 -3.69 -7.70 -4.11
C PHE A 119 -5.07 -8.33 -4.02
N ASN A 120 -5.61 -8.43 -2.80
CA ASN A 120 -6.82 -9.20 -2.53
C ASN A 120 -8.11 -8.38 -2.66
N ALA A 121 -8.04 -7.06 -2.45
CA ALA A 121 -9.23 -6.23 -2.31
C ALA A 121 -8.99 -4.81 -2.83
N VAL A 122 -8.72 -4.67 -4.11
CA VAL A 122 -8.66 -3.35 -4.75
C VAL A 122 -10.08 -2.91 -5.05
N VAL A 123 -10.57 -1.87 -4.37
CA VAL A 123 -11.93 -1.35 -4.58
C VAL A 123 -12.11 -0.93 -6.04
N ALA A 124 -13.17 -1.39 -6.69
CA ALA A 124 -13.38 -1.18 -8.12
C ALA A 124 -13.48 0.30 -8.49
N GLY A 125 -14.02 1.13 -7.59
CA GLY A 125 -14.08 2.58 -7.72
C GLY A 125 -12.73 3.30 -7.64
N ASN A 126 -11.69 2.65 -7.12
CA ASN A 126 -10.33 3.21 -7.06
C ASN A 126 -9.63 3.14 -8.43
N ILE A 127 -10.12 3.96 -9.36
CA ILE A 127 -9.67 3.98 -10.76
C ILE A 127 -8.18 4.35 -10.88
N HIS A 128 -7.67 5.21 -10.00
CA HIS A 128 -6.26 5.61 -10.03
C HIS A 128 -5.34 4.43 -9.72
N ALA A 129 -5.61 3.67 -8.67
CA ALA A 129 -4.84 2.48 -8.32
C ALA A 129 -4.93 1.42 -9.42
N ARG A 130 -6.13 1.15 -9.96
CA ARG A 130 -6.34 0.17 -11.02
C ARG A 130 -5.58 0.52 -12.31
N ARG A 131 -5.57 1.79 -12.71
CA ARG A 131 -4.78 2.27 -13.86
C ARG A 131 -3.28 2.12 -13.61
N LEU A 132 -2.82 2.43 -12.40
CA LEU A 132 -1.43 2.25 -12.00
C LEU A 132 -1.02 0.78 -12.08
N TYR A 133 -1.79 -0.13 -11.50
CA TYR A 133 -1.48 -1.56 -11.51
C TYR A 133 -1.45 -2.14 -12.93
N LYS A 134 -2.41 -1.75 -13.78
CA LYS A 134 -2.41 -2.13 -15.19
C LYS A 134 -1.12 -1.65 -15.90
N ARG A 135 -0.73 -0.40 -15.70
CA ARG A 135 0.50 0.17 -16.29
C ARG A 135 1.75 -0.53 -15.81
N LEU A 136 1.78 -0.97 -14.56
CA LEU A 136 2.89 -1.71 -13.96
C LEU A 136 2.86 -3.22 -14.27
N GLY A 137 1.95 -3.68 -15.11
CA GLY A 137 1.91 -5.05 -15.59
C GLY A 137 1.28 -6.06 -14.62
N PHE A 138 0.39 -5.61 -13.73
CA PHE A 138 -0.45 -6.51 -12.96
C PHE A 138 -1.58 -7.07 -13.82
N ASN A 139 -1.91 -8.33 -13.60
CA ASN A 139 -3.03 -9.03 -14.22
C ASN A 139 -4.24 -9.03 -13.28
N LEU A 140 -5.40 -8.68 -13.82
CA LEU A 140 -6.67 -8.82 -13.13
C LEU A 140 -7.10 -10.29 -13.13
N LEU A 141 -7.25 -10.91 -11.96
CA LEU A 141 -7.76 -12.27 -11.83
C LEU A 141 -9.28 -12.33 -11.92
N GLY A 142 -9.94 -11.35 -11.36
CA GLY A 142 -11.40 -11.29 -11.33
C GLY A 142 -11.92 -10.21 -10.40
N THR A 143 -13.23 -10.12 -10.34
CA THR A 143 -13.96 -9.16 -9.51
C THR A 143 -14.92 -9.92 -8.60
N ILE A 144 -14.97 -9.54 -7.33
CA ILE A 144 -15.94 -10.06 -6.35
C ILE A 144 -16.99 -8.96 -6.16
N PRO A 145 -18.25 -9.21 -6.60
CA PRO A 145 -19.33 -8.24 -6.41
C PRO A 145 -19.60 -8.00 -4.94
N GLY A 146 -19.74 -6.72 -4.56
CA GLY A 146 -20.07 -6.33 -3.20
C GLY A 146 -19.04 -6.72 -2.14
N GLY A 147 -17.78 -6.90 -2.53
CA GLY A 147 -16.71 -7.36 -1.63
C GLY A 147 -16.19 -6.33 -0.63
N PHE A 148 -16.59 -5.06 -0.74
CA PHE A 148 -16.15 -3.98 0.13
C PHE A 148 -17.35 -3.21 0.67
N HIS A 149 -17.47 -3.09 1.99
CA HIS A 149 -18.52 -2.34 2.65
C HIS A 149 -18.08 -0.88 2.86
N THR A 150 -18.90 0.06 2.40
CA THR A 150 -18.75 1.50 2.62
C THR A 150 -19.95 2.05 3.37
N ASP A 151 -19.88 3.28 3.84
CA ASP A 151 -21.02 3.97 4.46
C ASP A 151 -22.24 4.12 3.52
N LEU A 152 -22.02 4.00 2.21
CA LEU A 152 -23.07 4.11 1.19
C LEU A 152 -23.56 2.75 0.67
N GLY A 153 -23.03 1.64 1.18
CA GLY A 153 -23.38 0.28 0.77
C GLY A 153 -22.15 -0.55 0.37
N PHE A 154 -22.31 -1.43 -0.62
CA PHE A 154 -21.28 -2.36 -1.04
C PHE A 154 -20.70 -1.99 -2.38
N GLU A 155 -19.38 -2.05 -2.50
CA GLU A 155 -18.63 -1.91 -3.75
C GLU A 155 -17.94 -3.22 -4.13
N ASP A 156 -17.69 -3.39 -5.44
CA ASP A 156 -16.94 -4.52 -5.95
C ASP A 156 -15.46 -4.40 -5.61
N ILE A 157 -14.80 -5.53 -5.44
CA ILE A 157 -13.34 -5.59 -5.31
C ILE A 157 -12.71 -6.38 -6.44
N CYS A 158 -11.54 -5.92 -6.86
CA CYS A 158 -10.72 -6.54 -7.90
C CYS A 158 -9.53 -7.24 -7.27
N VAL A 159 -9.23 -8.46 -7.73
CA VAL A 159 -8.06 -9.23 -7.32
C VAL A 159 -7.02 -9.16 -8.42
N TYR A 160 -5.81 -8.74 -8.08
CA TYR A 160 -4.68 -8.60 -9.00
C TYR A 160 -3.50 -9.46 -8.58
N TYR A 161 -2.69 -9.87 -9.55
CA TYR A 161 -1.40 -10.48 -9.28
C TYR A 161 -0.35 -10.04 -10.29
N LYS A 162 0.91 -10.18 -9.91
CA LYS A 162 2.08 -9.99 -10.75
C LYS A 162 3.18 -10.96 -10.34
N THR A 163 3.78 -11.65 -11.31
CA THR A 163 5.02 -12.41 -11.08
C THR A 163 6.19 -11.43 -10.93
N LEU A 164 7.06 -11.67 -9.96
CA LEU A 164 8.20 -10.80 -9.58
C LEU A 164 9.50 -11.21 -10.27
#